data_0e0de3a2f72944447e419d7b5757d30e
#
_entry.id   0e0de3a2f72944447e419d7b5757d30e
#
_cell.length_a   1.000
_cell.length_b   1.000
_cell.length_c   1.000
_cell.angle_alpha   90.00
_cell.angle_beta   90.00
_cell.angle_gamma   90.00
#
_symmetry.space_group_name_H-M   'P 1'
#
loop_
_entity.id
_entity.type
_entity.pdbx_description
1 polymer ?
#
loop_
_entity_poly.entity_id
_entity_poly.type
_entity_poly.pdbx_seq_one_letter_code
_entity_poly.pdbx_strand_id
1 'polypeptide(L)'
;MDAQLPRLMRDAVIDTICAAARKDKDILFISADLGAAALDALREDLPDQFIHAGISEQNMVDLASGLALSGKKVFLYAMAPFITARCYEQVKCVIASMNLPVTIIAVGVGLGYDHATLTHFTPEDIACMRALNGIEVLTP
;
A
#
# COMPACT_ATOMS: atom_id res chain seq x y z
N MET A 1 -29.50 -19.17 6.74
CA MET A 1 -28.06 -19.45 6.73
C MET A 1 -27.43 -18.32 5.92
N ASP A 2 -26.99 -17.27 6.59
CA ASP A 2 -26.26 -16.20 5.93
C ASP A 2 -24.91 -16.75 5.49
N ALA A 3 -24.75 -16.96 4.19
CA ALA A 3 -23.47 -17.31 3.62
C ALA A 3 -22.54 -16.10 3.85
N GLN A 4 -21.68 -16.21 4.83
CA GLN A 4 -20.68 -15.20 5.10
C GLN A 4 -19.81 -15.08 3.82
N LEU A 5 -19.85 -13.92 3.17
CA LEU A 5 -19.04 -13.68 1.99
C LEU A 5 -17.57 -13.98 2.33
N PRO A 6 -16.82 -14.60 1.39
CA PRO A 6 -15.42 -14.88 1.64
C PRO A 6 -14.68 -13.56 1.94
N ARG A 7 -13.88 -13.57 3.00
CA ARG A 7 -13.08 -12.42 3.41
C ARG A 7 -12.09 -12.08 2.31
N LEU A 8 -12.05 -10.82 1.90
CA LEU A 8 -11.07 -10.34 0.92
C LEU A 8 -9.65 -10.39 1.53
N MET A 9 -8.67 -10.81 0.75
CA MET A 9 -7.25 -10.82 1.16
C MET A 9 -6.79 -9.44 1.61
N ARG A 10 -7.21 -8.39 0.90
CA ARG A 10 -6.97 -6.99 1.28
C ARG A 10 -7.36 -6.71 2.73
N ASP A 11 -8.59 -7.10 3.10
CA ASP A 11 -9.12 -6.82 4.44
C ASP A 11 -8.37 -7.65 5.51
N ALA A 12 -7.96 -8.87 5.17
CA ALA A 12 -7.17 -9.71 6.07
C ALA A 12 -5.78 -9.09 6.37
N VAL A 13 -5.13 -8.51 5.35
CA VAL A 13 -3.84 -7.81 5.51
C VAL A 13 -4.02 -6.55 6.36
N ILE A 14 -5.03 -5.73 6.07
CA ILE A 14 -5.30 -4.49 6.82
C ILE A 14 -5.57 -4.81 8.31
N ASP A 15 -6.41 -5.79 8.60
CA ASP A 15 -6.69 -6.20 9.99
C ASP A 15 -5.45 -6.71 10.72
N THR A 16 -4.58 -7.42 10.02
CA THR A 16 -3.32 -7.91 10.59
C THR A 16 -2.41 -6.75 10.95
N ILE A 17 -2.29 -5.76 10.06
CA ILE A 17 -1.50 -4.55 10.31
C ILE A 17 -2.11 -3.74 11.46
N CYS A 18 -3.44 -3.57 11.48
CA CYS A 18 -4.14 -2.88 12.56
C CYS A 18 -3.87 -3.54 13.92
N ALA A 19 -3.95 -4.87 13.99
CA ALA A 19 -3.65 -5.62 15.22
C ALA A 19 -2.19 -5.47 15.67
N ALA A 20 -1.25 -5.38 14.73
CA ALA A 20 0.16 -5.11 15.02
C ALA A 20 0.38 -3.66 15.48
N ALA A 21 -0.24 -2.69 14.80
CA ALA A 21 -0.11 -1.27 15.11
C ALA A 21 -0.64 -0.90 16.51
N ARG A 22 -1.68 -1.61 17.01
CA ARG A 22 -2.11 -1.44 18.41
C ARG A 22 -1.04 -1.78 19.44
N LYS A 23 -0.06 -2.62 19.08
CA LYS A 23 1.03 -3.06 19.96
C LYS A 23 2.33 -2.33 19.71
N ASP A 24 2.49 -1.72 18.55
CA ASP A 24 3.72 -1.08 18.12
C ASP A 24 3.41 0.30 17.50
N LYS A 25 3.79 1.36 18.21
CA LYS A 25 3.56 2.76 17.81
C LYS A 25 4.46 3.23 16.65
N ASP A 26 5.44 2.43 16.27
CA ASP A 26 6.29 2.73 15.12
C ASP A 26 5.71 2.23 13.80
N ILE A 27 4.62 1.48 13.83
CA ILE A 27 3.89 1.09 12.64
C ILE A 27 3.00 2.25 12.18
N LEU A 28 3.19 2.68 10.93
CA LEU A 28 2.40 3.71 10.28
C LEU A 28 1.76 3.15 9.00
N PHE A 29 0.50 3.48 8.81
CA PHE A 29 -0.26 3.12 7.61
C PHE A 29 -0.61 4.37 6.82
N ILE A 30 -0.18 4.45 5.59
CA ILE A 30 -0.42 5.59 4.70
C ILE A 30 -1.32 5.14 3.56
N SER A 31 -2.45 5.80 3.41
CA SER A 31 -3.41 5.54 2.32
C SER A 31 -3.47 6.71 1.37
N ALA A 32 -3.48 6.42 0.07
CA ALA A 32 -3.96 7.36 -0.93
C ALA A 32 -5.50 7.53 -0.81
N ASP A 33 -6.11 8.24 -1.73
CA ASP A 33 -7.56 8.44 -1.74
C ASP A 33 -8.30 7.18 -2.24
N LEU A 34 -8.20 6.11 -1.46
CA LEU A 34 -8.85 4.84 -1.73
C LEU A 34 -9.57 4.34 -0.48
N GLY A 35 -10.89 4.26 -0.57
CA GLY A 35 -11.74 3.77 0.51
C GLY A 35 -11.76 2.24 0.60
N ALA A 36 -11.72 1.72 1.82
CA ALA A 36 -12.09 0.36 2.15
C ALA A 36 -12.65 0.37 3.57
N ALA A 37 -13.75 -0.34 3.83
CA ALA A 37 -14.34 -0.42 5.17
C ALA A 37 -13.33 -0.93 6.22
N ALA A 38 -12.41 -1.81 5.82
CA ALA A 38 -11.34 -2.29 6.70
C ALA A 38 -10.39 -1.18 7.20
N LEU A 39 -10.33 -0.01 6.53
CA LEU A 39 -9.52 1.12 6.98
C LEU A 39 -10.19 1.94 8.09
N ASP A 40 -11.49 1.74 8.33
CA ASP A 40 -12.22 2.54 9.32
C ASP A 40 -11.67 2.30 10.73
N ALA A 41 -11.33 1.05 11.06
CA ALA A 41 -10.69 0.71 12.32
C ALA A 41 -9.32 1.40 12.53
N LEU A 42 -8.53 1.57 11.46
CA LEU A 42 -7.27 2.33 11.52
C LEU A 42 -7.52 3.82 11.72
N ARG A 43 -8.51 4.38 11.03
CA ARG A 43 -8.86 5.82 11.12
C ARG A 43 -9.40 6.19 12.48
N GLU A 44 -10.26 5.35 13.06
CA GLU A 44 -10.98 5.64 14.31
C GLU A 44 -10.15 5.27 15.54
N ASP A 45 -9.53 4.09 15.55
CA ASP A 45 -8.82 3.56 16.72
C ASP A 45 -7.36 4.01 16.79
N LEU A 46 -6.73 4.28 15.65
CA LEU A 46 -5.29 4.56 15.52
C LEU A 46 -5.00 5.83 14.69
N PRO A 47 -5.63 6.97 15.00
CA PRO A 47 -5.49 8.18 14.18
C PRO A 47 -4.05 8.70 14.09
N ASP A 48 -3.23 8.48 15.12
CA ASP A 48 -1.81 8.90 15.15
C ASP A 48 -0.91 7.98 14.28
N GLN A 49 -1.43 6.83 13.86
CA GLN A 49 -0.72 5.84 13.06
C GLN A 49 -1.30 5.70 11.63
N PHE A 50 -2.36 6.43 11.33
CA PHE A 50 -3.00 6.47 10.03
C PHE A 50 -2.80 7.83 9.35
N ILE A 51 -2.25 7.83 8.16
CA ILE A 51 -2.01 9.05 7.37
C ILE A 51 -2.80 8.96 6.07
N HIS A 52 -3.67 9.92 5.83
CA HIS A 52 -4.35 10.08 4.55
C HIS A 52 -3.54 11.03 3.66
N ALA A 53 -2.87 10.48 2.65
CA ALA A 53 -2.00 11.26 1.77
C ALA A 53 -2.75 11.98 0.65
N GLY A 54 -4.03 11.66 0.42
CA GLY A 54 -4.80 12.16 -0.70
C GLY A 54 -4.37 11.56 -2.04
N ILE A 55 -4.80 12.15 -3.15
CA ILE A 55 -4.44 11.74 -4.51
C ILE A 55 -3.04 12.27 -4.85
N SER A 56 -2.03 11.73 -4.19
CA SER A 56 -0.63 12.18 -4.33
C SER A 56 0.36 11.03 -4.10
N GLU A 57 0.20 9.94 -4.83
CA GLU A 57 0.93 8.69 -4.58
C GLU A 57 2.45 8.84 -4.68
N GLN A 58 2.96 9.68 -5.56
CA GLN A 58 4.40 9.96 -5.64
C GLN A 58 4.92 10.60 -4.35
N ASN A 59 4.24 11.66 -3.86
CA ASN A 59 4.57 12.27 -2.58
C ASN A 59 4.37 11.30 -1.41
N MET A 60 3.39 10.40 -1.50
CA MET A 60 3.16 9.36 -0.49
C MET A 60 4.36 8.42 -0.37
N VAL A 61 4.99 8.04 -1.48
CA VAL A 61 6.21 7.22 -1.48
C VAL A 61 7.39 7.97 -0.85
N ASP A 62 7.55 9.26 -1.16
CA ASP A 62 8.61 10.07 -0.58
C ASP A 62 8.41 10.30 0.93
N LEU A 63 7.18 10.55 1.36
CA LEU A 63 6.80 10.64 2.77
C LEU A 63 7.11 9.34 3.52
N ALA A 64 6.70 8.20 2.95
CA ALA A 64 6.98 6.88 3.53
C ALA A 64 8.48 6.63 3.69
N SER A 65 9.26 7.06 2.70
CA SER A 65 10.71 6.91 2.73
C SER A 65 11.34 7.73 3.86
N GLY A 66 10.90 8.97 4.05
CA GLY A 66 11.36 9.82 5.16
C GLY A 66 11.00 9.23 6.53
N LEU A 67 9.80 8.68 6.67
CA LEU A 67 9.36 8.01 7.89
C LEU A 67 10.16 6.72 8.15
N ALA A 68 10.43 5.93 7.12
CA ALA A 68 11.25 4.73 7.23
C ALA A 68 12.69 5.05 7.65
N LEU A 69 13.28 6.12 7.11
CA LEU A 69 14.59 6.64 7.53
C LEU A 69 14.60 7.12 8.99
N SER A 70 13.44 7.52 9.52
CA SER A 70 13.26 7.88 10.93
C SER A 70 13.03 6.67 11.84
N GLY A 71 13.11 5.46 11.30
CA GLY A 71 12.94 4.21 12.06
C GLY A 71 11.49 3.70 12.14
N LYS A 72 10.55 4.29 11.38
CA LYS A 72 9.17 3.80 11.34
C LYS A 72 9.02 2.60 10.40
N LYS A 73 8.04 1.74 10.70
CA LYS A 73 7.60 0.60 9.89
C LYS A 73 6.40 1.06 9.07
N VAL A 74 6.60 1.29 7.78
CA VAL A 74 5.62 1.99 6.96
C VAL A 74 4.94 1.04 5.98
N PHE A 75 3.60 1.09 5.98
CA PHE A 75 2.74 0.40 5.03
C PHE A 75 2.04 1.42 4.13
N LEU A 76 2.23 1.29 2.83
CA LEU A 76 1.56 2.11 1.81
C LEU A 76 0.39 1.34 1.21
N TYR A 77 -0.74 1.99 1.04
CA TYR A 77 -1.93 1.39 0.47
C TYR A 77 -2.51 2.26 -0.64
N ALA A 78 -2.54 1.74 -1.85
CA ALA A 78 -3.12 2.42 -3.00
C ALA A 78 -3.52 1.43 -4.11
N MET A 79 -4.19 1.94 -5.14
CA MET A 79 -4.44 1.17 -6.36
C MET A 79 -3.15 0.84 -7.10
N ALA A 80 -3.06 -0.39 -7.60
CA ALA A 80 -1.85 -0.94 -8.20
C ALA A 80 -1.23 -0.02 -9.28
N PRO A 81 -1.94 0.46 -10.32
CA PRO A 81 -1.33 1.31 -11.35
C PRO A 81 -0.77 2.61 -10.79
N PHE A 82 -1.37 3.13 -9.72
CA PHE A 82 -0.99 4.41 -9.16
C PHE A 82 0.20 4.33 -8.22
N ILE A 83 0.34 3.23 -7.49
CA ILE A 83 1.49 3.05 -6.59
C ILE A 83 2.68 2.34 -7.27
N THR A 84 2.46 1.63 -8.37
CA THR A 84 3.52 0.96 -9.12
C THR A 84 4.00 1.78 -10.31
N ALA A 85 3.24 1.82 -11.42
CA ALA A 85 3.66 2.48 -12.65
C ALA A 85 3.86 3.99 -12.47
N ARG A 86 2.91 4.68 -11.83
CA ARG A 86 3.00 6.14 -11.60
C ARG A 86 4.15 6.52 -10.66
N CYS A 87 4.45 5.67 -9.66
CA CYS A 87 5.50 5.92 -8.66
C CYS A 87 6.78 5.14 -8.92
N TYR A 88 6.94 4.59 -10.12
CA TYR A 88 8.09 3.71 -10.43
C TYR A 88 9.44 4.38 -10.15
N GLU A 89 9.58 5.66 -10.50
CA GLU A 89 10.80 6.42 -10.24
C GLU A 89 11.08 6.55 -8.75
N GLN A 90 10.08 6.95 -7.95
CA GLN A 90 10.24 7.12 -6.50
C GLN A 90 10.56 5.77 -5.83
N VAL A 91 9.85 4.71 -6.19
CA VAL A 91 10.13 3.37 -5.67
C VAL A 91 11.55 2.94 -6.03
N LYS A 92 11.97 3.13 -7.28
CA LYS A 92 13.32 2.77 -7.76
C LYS A 92 14.41 3.59 -7.09
N CYS A 93 14.27 4.92 -7.13
CA CYS A 93 15.34 5.84 -6.75
C CYS A 93 15.42 6.06 -5.23
N VAL A 94 14.37 5.76 -4.49
CA VAL A 94 14.35 5.97 -3.04
C VAL A 94 14.21 4.65 -2.30
N ILE A 95 13.06 3.96 -2.39
CA ILE A 95 12.82 2.75 -1.59
C ILE A 95 13.85 1.65 -1.95
N ALA A 96 13.94 1.30 -3.23
CA ALA A 96 14.79 0.20 -3.68
C ALA A 96 16.28 0.53 -3.54
N SER A 97 16.72 1.71 -4.00
CA SER A 97 18.15 2.09 -3.98
C SER A 97 18.72 2.24 -2.58
N MET A 98 17.90 2.68 -1.64
CA MET A 98 18.27 2.86 -0.22
C MET A 98 17.91 1.65 0.64
N ASN A 99 17.31 0.61 0.06
CA ASN A 99 16.87 -0.61 0.75
C ASN A 99 16.00 -0.30 1.97
N LEU A 100 15.01 0.58 1.81
CA LEU A 100 14.16 1.02 2.91
C LEU A 100 13.09 -0.03 3.27
N PRO A 101 12.79 -0.24 4.57
CA PRO A 101 11.79 -1.18 5.04
C PRO A 101 10.36 -0.63 4.87
N VAL A 102 9.93 -0.44 3.63
CA VAL A 102 8.59 0.02 3.28
C VAL A 102 7.82 -1.12 2.62
N THR A 103 6.62 -1.39 3.08
CA THR A 103 5.73 -2.37 2.47
C THR A 103 4.67 -1.67 1.63
N ILE A 104 4.58 -2.02 0.35
CA ILE A 104 3.58 -1.48 -0.58
C ILE A 104 2.47 -2.51 -0.74
N ILE A 105 1.24 -2.11 -0.44
CA ILE A 105 0.02 -2.90 -0.63
C ILE A 105 -0.71 -2.34 -1.83
N ALA A 106 -0.54 -3.01 -2.96
CA ALA A 106 -1.16 -2.63 -4.22
C ALA A 106 -2.43 -3.45 -4.45
N VAL A 107 -3.56 -2.78 -4.66
CA VAL A 107 -4.86 -3.44 -4.90
C VAL A 107 -5.37 -3.15 -6.30
N GLY A 108 -6.22 -4.05 -6.81
CA GLY A 108 -6.75 -3.92 -8.16
C GLY A 108 -5.74 -4.28 -9.24
N VAL A 109 -5.00 -5.36 -9.02
CA VAL A 109 -3.97 -5.86 -9.93
C VAL A 109 -4.55 -6.37 -11.25
N GLY A 110 -3.78 -6.31 -12.31
CA GLY A 110 -4.18 -6.76 -13.63
C GLY A 110 -5.38 -5.98 -14.18
N LEU A 111 -6.49 -6.67 -14.39
CA LEU A 111 -7.76 -6.11 -14.88
C LEU A 111 -8.83 -6.00 -13.77
N GLY A 112 -8.42 -5.93 -12.50
CA GLY A 112 -9.33 -5.93 -11.36
C GLY A 112 -10.35 -4.78 -11.35
N TYR A 113 -10.07 -3.69 -12.05
CA TYR A 113 -10.97 -2.55 -12.25
C TYR A 113 -11.26 -2.33 -13.73
N ASP A 114 -11.66 -3.37 -14.46
CA ASP A 114 -11.93 -3.35 -15.90
C ASP A 114 -12.96 -2.30 -16.31
N HIS A 115 -13.98 -2.06 -15.49
CA HIS A 115 -15.00 -1.02 -15.71
C HIS A 115 -14.41 0.41 -15.71
N ALA A 116 -13.26 0.64 -15.09
CA ALA A 116 -12.58 1.93 -15.08
C ALA A 116 -11.57 2.10 -16.23
N THR A 117 -11.46 1.12 -17.08
CA THR A 117 -10.68 1.10 -18.32
C THR A 117 -9.15 1.21 -18.12
N LEU A 118 -8.44 1.57 -19.19
CA LEU A 118 -6.99 1.56 -19.31
C LEU A 118 -6.23 2.28 -18.17
N THR A 119 -6.82 3.33 -17.60
CA THR A 119 -6.19 4.08 -16.50
C THR A 119 -6.04 3.27 -15.21
N HIS A 120 -6.82 2.20 -15.07
CA HIS A 120 -6.83 1.33 -13.90
C HIS A 120 -6.31 -0.08 -14.19
N PHE A 121 -5.91 -0.35 -15.43
CA PHE A 121 -5.25 -1.60 -15.78
C PHE A 121 -3.78 -1.55 -15.36
N THR A 122 -3.27 -2.68 -14.90
CA THR A 122 -1.86 -2.80 -14.54
C THR A 122 -1.35 -4.23 -14.74
N PRO A 123 -1.37 -4.74 -15.99
CA PRO A 123 -0.82 -6.07 -16.29
C PRO A 123 0.70 -6.12 -16.16
N GLU A 124 1.37 -4.97 -16.13
CA GLU A 124 2.81 -4.79 -16.09
C GLU A 124 3.40 -4.62 -14.68
N ASP A 125 2.58 -4.44 -13.64
CA ASP A 125 3.03 -4.08 -12.29
C ASP A 125 4.08 -5.05 -11.70
N ILE A 126 3.78 -6.34 -11.74
CA ILE A 126 4.69 -7.38 -11.24
C ILE A 126 6.03 -7.35 -12.01
N ALA A 127 5.98 -7.22 -13.34
CA ALA A 127 7.19 -7.19 -14.15
C ALA A 127 8.05 -5.97 -13.83
N CYS A 128 7.43 -4.79 -13.72
CA CYS A 128 8.11 -3.55 -13.38
C CYS A 128 8.73 -3.60 -11.98
N MET A 129 7.99 -4.05 -10.97
CA MET A 129 8.49 -4.10 -9.59
C MET A 129 9.58 -5.16 -9.42
N ARG A 130 9.46 -6.32 -10.05
CA ARG A 130 10.50 -7.36 -10.01
C ARG A 130 11.80 -6.97 -10.72
N ALA A 131 11.77 -5.99 -11.62
CA ALA A 131 12.97 -5.46 -12.25
C ALA A 131 13.83 -4.61 -11.30
N LEU A 132 13.29 -4.18 -10.16
CA LEU A 132 14.00 -3.38 -9.18
C LEU A 132 14.77 -4.28 -8.20
N ASN A 133 16.07 -4.03 -8.10
CA ASN A 133 16.89 -4.70 -7.09
C ASN A 133 16.46 -4.27 -5.69
N GLY A 134 16.35 -5.22 -4.76
CA GLY A 134 15.91 -4.95 -3.37
C GLY A 134 14.39 -4.92 -3.17
N ILE A 135 13.59 -5.11 -4.23
CA ILE A 135 12.13 -5.25 -4.12
C ILE A 135 11.74 -6.73 -4.19
N GLU A 136 11.08 -7.20 -3.16
CA GLU A 136 10.40 -8.50 -3.15
C GLU A 136 8.93 -8.33 -3.53
N VAL A 137 8.43 -9.13 -4.45
CA VAL A 137 7.03 -9.08 -4.90
C VAL A 137 6.32 -10.35 -4.45
N LEU A 138 5.26 -10.17 -3.66
CA LEU A 138 4.38 -11.24 -3.18
C LEU A 138 3.01 -11.13 -3.84
N THR A 139 2.49 -12.26 -4.28
CA THR A 139 1.13 -12.40 -4.86
C THR A 139 0.38 -13.49 -4.09
N PRO A 140 -0.17 -13.19 -2.91
CA PRO A 140 -0.84 -14.15 -2.07
C PRO A 140 -2.17 -14.65 -2.67
#